data_617617fcb6b142b1010430b6768aa783
#
_entry.id   617617fcb6b142b1010430b6768aa783
#
_cell.length_a   1.000
_cell.length_b   1.000
_cell.length_c   1.000
_cell.angle_alpha   90.00
_cell.angle_beta   90.00
_cell.angle_gamma   90.00
#
_symmetry.space_group_name_H-M   'P 1'
#
loop_
_entity.id
_entity.type
_entity.pdbx_description
1 polymer ?
#
loop_
_entity_poly.entity_id
_entity_poly.type
_entity_poly.pdbx_seq_one_letter_code
_entity_poly.pdbx_strand_id
1 'polypeptide(L)'
;MTKPLGMNSSFNVARPDFALIAAWVKPGSKVLDLGCGDGSLIRFLRDSRGARGYGVEIDDANVLACFNNGVNVIQSDLESGLQSFESGSFDYVVLSQTLQAVKNTENIIKEMLRVSKEGIVSFPNFGYWKNRLQVLSGHMPVSEALPYQWFDTPNIHNCTLGDFEEFCGQHGAHILERRVMSGNHQIRFMPNLLGMLAFYRFEQQK
;
A
#
# COMPACT_ATOMS: atom_id res chain seq x y z
N MET A 1 -17.76 -31.65 -31.54
CA MET A 1 -17.11 -32.06 -30.25
C MET A 1 -16.38 -30.87 -29.70
N THR A 2 -17.05 -30.07 -28.87
CA THR A 2 -16.55 -28.86 -28.24
C THR A 2 -16.03 -29.22 -26.84
N LYS A 3 -14.74 -28.98 -26.63
CA LYS A 3 -14.07 -29.15 -25.33
C LYS A 3 -14.62 -28.10 -24.35
N PRO A 4 -14.96 -28.44 -23.09
CA PRO A 4 -15.35 -27.46 -22.11
C PRO A 4 -14.09 -26.70 -21.63
N LEU A 5 -14.22 -25.35 -21.58
CA LEU A 5 -13.24 -24.46 -20.95
C LEU A 5 -13.12 -24.84 -19.47
N GLY A 6 -11.97 -25.37 -19.10
CA GLY A 6 -11.64 -25.63 -17.71
C GLY A 6 -11.53 -24.31 -16.96
N MET A 7 -12.39 -24.15 -15.96
CA MET A 7 -12.23 -23.16 -14.90
C MET A 7 -10.95 -23.51 -14.13
N ASN A 8 -9.86 -22.84 -14.47
CA ASN A 8 -8.69 -22.83 -13.61
C ASN A 8 -9.03 -21.98 -12.36
N SER A 9 -9.46 -22.65 -11.31
CA SER A 9 -9.38 -22.12 -9.96
C SER A 9 -7.89 -22.11 -9.54
N SER A 10 -7.12 -21.15 -10.07
CA SER A 10 -5.85 -20.79 -9.48
C SER A 10 -6.15 -20.19 -8.09
N PHE A 11 -6.02 -21.03 -7.07
CA PHE A 11 -5.91 -20.54 -5.70
C PHE A 11 -4.78 -19.50 -5.70
N ASN A 12 -5.16 -18.24 -5.57
CA ASN A 12 -4.27 -17.11 -5.42
C ASN A 12 -3.30 -17.44 -4.27
N VAL A 13 -2.03 -17.61 -4.60
CA VAL A 13 -0.96 -17.55 -3.60
C VAL A 13 -1.12 -16.16 -2.99
N ALA A 14 -1.61 -16.12 -1.75
CA ALA A 14 -1.89 -14.87 -1.07
C ALA A 14 -0.63 -14.01 -1.14
N ARG A 15 -0.75 -12.82 -1.75
CA ARG A 15 0.37 -11.88 -1.84
C ARG A 15 0.96 -11.72 -0.44
N PRO A 16 2.28 -11.86 -0.23
CA PRO A 16 2.90 -11.82 1.11
C PRO A 16 2.63 -10.50 1.85
N ASP A 17 2.46 -9.41 1.10
CA ASP A 17 2.11 -8.09 1.61
C ASP A 17 0.72 -8.07 2.27
N PHE A 18 -0.26 -8.78 1.73
CA PHE A 18 -1.60 -8.86 2.32
C PHE A 18 -1.60 -9.55 3.68
N ALA A 19 -0.82 -10.63 3.83
CA ALA A 19 -0.70 -11.32 5.11
C ALA A 19 -0.05 -10.43 6.19
N LEU A 20 0.93 -9.59 5.79
CA LEU A 20 1.57 -8.62 6.69
C LEU A 20 0.58 -7.55 7.15
N ILE A 21 -0.17 -6.96 6.23
CA ILE A 21 -1.19 -5.95 6.53
C ILE A 21 -2.27 -6.57 7.42
N ALA A 22 -2.76 -7.76 7.07
CA ALA A 22 -3.77 -8.46 7.86
C ALA A 22 -3.30 -8.79 9.30
N ALA A 23 -2.00 -9.01 9.52
CA ALA A 23 -1.47 -9.25 10.85
C ALA A 23 -1.62 -8.03 11.78
N TRP A 24 -1.71 -6.83 11.23
CA TRP A 24 -1.92 -5.59 11.97
C TRP A 24 -3.41 -5.23 12.15
N VAL A 25 -4.26 -5.66 11.22
CA VAL A 25 -5.69 -5.35 11.25
C VAL A 25 -6.39 -6.25 12.27
N LYS A 26 -7.04 -5.64 13.25
CA LYS A 26 -7.85 -6.36 14.26
C LYS A 26 -9.10 -6.96 13.61
N PRO A 27 -9.56 -8.14 14.07
CA PRO A 27 -10.80 -8.73 13.58
C PRO A 27 -12.01 -7.78 13.69
N GLY A 28 -12.84 -7.75 12.65
CA GLY A 28 -14.06 -6.94 12.62
C GLY A 28 -13.87 -5.44 12.40
N SER A 29 -12.64 -4.97 12.18
CA SER A 29 -12.31 -3.56 11.99
C SER A 29 -12.95 -2.95 10.74
N LYS A 30 -13.14 -1.62 10.77
CA LYS A 30 -13.49 -0.81 9.60
C LYS A 30 -12.20 -0.35 8.90
N VAL A 31 -12.06 -0.69 7.62
CA VAL A 31 -10.85 -0.41 6.82
C VAL A 31 -11.20 0.41 5.59
N LEU A 32 -10.39 1.43 5.29
CA LEU A 32 -10.42 2.16 4.02
C LEU A 32 -9.12 1.88 3.28
N ASP A 33 -9.20 1.42 2.02
CA ASP A 33 -8.04 1.12 1.18
C ASP A 33 -7.94 2.15 0.05
N LEU A 34 -6.87 2.92 0.06
CA LEU A 34 -6.63 4.03 -0.86
C LEU A 34 -5.80 3.55 -2.06
N GLY A 35 -6.35 3.72 -3.27
CA GLY A 35 -5.79 3.11 -4.49
C GLY A 35 -5.93 1.59 -4.42
N CYS A 36 -7.15 1.11 -4.17
CA CYS A 36 -7.41 -0.28 -3.86
C CYS A 36 -7.25 -1.24 -5.05
N GLY A 37 -7.02 -0.71 -6.27
CA GLY A 37 -6.94 -1.52 -7.47
C GLY A 37 -8.22 -2.36 -7.67
N ASP A 38 -8.06 -3.64 -7.88
CA ASP A 38 -9.17 -4.60 -8.04
C ASP A 38 -9.91 -4.98 -6.75
N GLY A 39 -9.56 -4.37 -5.61
CA GLY A 39 -10.13 -4.63 -4.30
C GLY A 39 -9.64 -5.92 -3.61
N SER A 40 -8.63 -6.58 -4.16
CA SER A 40 -8.11 -7.86 -3.64
C SER A 40 -7.68 -7.80 -2.17
N LEU A 41 -7.08 -6.68 -1.71
CA LEU A 41 -6.70 -6.51 -0.32
C LEU A 41 -7.92 -6.46 0.60
N ILE A 42 -8.95 -5.67 0.27
CA ILE A 42 -10.18 -5.57 1.08
C ILE A 42 -10.87 -6.93 1.15
N ARG A 43 -10.98 -7.63 0.02
CA ARG A 43 -11.52 -8.99 -0.03
C ARG A 43 -10.73 -9.91 0.90
N PHE A 44 -9.40 -9.89 0.84
CA PHE A 44 -8.54 -10.70 1.71
C PHE A 44 -8.76 -10.37 3.20
N LEU A 45 -8.83 -9.08 3.56
CA LEU A 45 -9.08 -8.64 4.94
C LEU A 45 -10.49 -9.03 5.43
N ARG A 46 -11.49 -8.96 4.56
CA ARG A 46 -12.84 -9.45 4.85
C ARG A 46 -12.83 -10.94 5.17
N ASP A 47 -12.21 -11.74 4.29
CA ASP A 47 -12.24 -13.19 4.39
C ASP A 47 -11.36 -13.73 5.54
N SER A 48 -10.23 -13.07 5.84
CA SER A 48 -9.29 -13.49 6.88
C SER A 48 -9.50 -12.86 8.26
N ARG A 49 -10.10 -11.65 8.31
CA ARG A 49 -10.26 -10.87 9.55
C ARG A 49 -11.70 -10.44 9.85
N GLY A 50 -12.64 -10.74 8.95
CA GLY A 50 -14.01 -10.23 9.09
C GLY A 50 -14.08 -8.70 9.00
N ALA A 51 -13.07 -8.06 8.42
CA ALA A 51 -13.03 -6.62 8.26
C ALA A 51 -14.14 -6.14 7.31
N ARG A 52 -14.63 -4.93 7.56
CA ARG A 52 -15.60 -4.25 6.68
C ARG A 52 -14.95 -2.98 6.17
N GLY A 53 -15.23 -2.59 4.93
CA GLY A 53 -14.63 -1.37 4.43
C GLY A 53 -14.98 -1.06 2.99
N TYR A 54 -14.28 -0.02 2.52
CA TYR A 54 -14.40 0.53 1.18
C TYR A 54 -13.03 0.65 0.55
N GLY A 55 -12.98 0.50 -0.77
CA GLY A 55 -11.86 0.95 -1.58
C GLY A 55 -12.11 2.36 -2.10
N VAL A 56 -11.04 3.11 -2.33
CA VAL A 56 -11.03 4.32 -3.16
C VAL A 56 -10.15 4.02 -4.36
N GLU A 57 -10.66 4.24 -5.56
CA GLU A 57 -9.96 3.95 -6.81
C GLU A 57 -10.37 4.98 -7.88
N ILE A 58 -9.47 5.35 -8.77
CA ILE A 58 -9.74 6.30 -9.84
C ILE A 58 -9.95 5.61 -11.19
N ASP A 59 -9.31 4.47 -11.42
CA ASP A 59 -9.34 3.76 -12.71
C ASP A 59 -10.65 3.00 -12.90
N ASP A 60 -11.34 3.24 -14.01
CA ASP A 60 -12.64 2.63 -14.34
C ASP A 60 -12.58 1.10 -14.39
N ALA A 61 -11.50 0.53 -14.93
CA ALA A 61 -11.36 -0.92 -15.07
C ALA A 61 -11.18 -1.59 -13.69
N ASN A 62 -10.42 -0.94 -12.80
CA ASN A 62 -10.25 -1.39 -11.43
C ASN A 62 -11.53 -1.24 -10.60
N VAL A 63 -12.29 -0.16 -10.77
CA VAL A 63 -13.60 0.02 -10.14
C VAL A 63 -14.55 -1.12 -10.55
N LEU A 64 -14.60 -1.44 -11.85
CA LEU A 64 -15.39 -2.56 -12.35
C LEU A 64 -14.91 -3.91 -11.77
N ALA A 65 -13.59 -4.09 -11.64
CA ALA A 65 -13.03 -5.29 -11.02
C ALA A 65 -13.41 -5.42 -9.53
N CYS A 66 -13.46 -4.31 -8.78
CA CYS A 66 -13.95 -4.28 -7.40
C CYS A 66 -15.41 -4.79 -7.32
N PHE A 67 -16.30 -4.33 -8.19
CA PHE A 67 -17.68 -4.82 -8.24
C PHE A 67 -17.75 -6.33 -8.48
N ASN A 68 -16.97 -6.83 -9.43
CA ASN A 68 -16.91 -8.26 -9.74
C ASN A 68 -16.35 -9.08 -8.57
N ASN A 69 -15.47 -8.49 -7.76
CA ASN A 69 -14.89 -9.09 -6.53
C ASN A 69 -15.79 -8.93 -5.30
N GLY A 70 -16.97 -8.29 -5.43
CA GLY A 70 -17.89 -8.03 -4.33
C GLY A 70 -17.31 -7.09 -3.27
N VAL A 71 -16.52 -6.11 -3.71
CA VAL A 71 -15.89 -5.07 -2.86
C VAL A 71 -16.60 -3.75 -3.08
N ASN A 72 -16.96 -3.07 -1.99
CA ASN A 72 -17.49 -1.71 -2.06
C ASN A 72 -16.34 -0.76 -2.44
N VAL A 73 -16.55 0.03 -3.48
CA VAL A 73 -15.56 1.00 -3.96
C VAL A 73 -16.21 2.35 -4.20
N ILE A 74 -15.47 3.42 -3.91
CA ILE A 74 -15.81 4.80 -4.22
C ILE A 74 -14.84 5.25 -5.30
N GLN A 75 -15.36 5.66 -6.45
CA GLN A 75 -14.53 6.20 -7.51
C GLN A 75 -14.18 7.66 -7.16
N SER A 76 -12.91 7.90 -6.87
CA SER A 76 -12.42 9.24 -6.53
C SER A 76 -10.92 9.34 -6.72
N ASP A 77 -10.47 10.57 -7.02
CA ASP A 77 -9.06 10.92 -7.04
C ASP A 77 -8.57 11.19 -5.61
N LEU A 78 -7.51 10.50 -5.19
CA LEU A 78 -6.88 10.69 -3.88
C LEU A 78 -6.32 12.11 -3.69
N GLU A 79 -5.96 12.79 -4.77
CA GLU A 79 -5.47 14.17 -4.75
C GLU A 79 -6.55 15.18 -4.31
N SER A 80 -7.83 14.85 -4.47
CA SER A 80 -8.95 15.67 -3.95
C SER A 80 -9.11 15.56 -2.43
N GLY A 81 -8.33 14.69 -1.77
CA GLY A 81 -8.40 14.43 -0.34
C GLY A 81 -9.56 13.51 0.07
N LEU A 82 -9.64 13.24 1.36
CA LEU A 82 -10.65 12.35 1.96
C LEU A 82 -11.81 13.13 2.60
N GLN A 83 -12.16 14.29 2.07
CA GLN A 83 -13.16 15.22 2.65
C GLN A 83 -14.56 14.60 2.77
N SER A 84 -14.89 13.61 1.95
CA SER A 84 -16.16 12.88 2.01
C SER A 84 -16.26 11.94 3.23
N PHE A 85 -15.16 11.71 3.94
CA PHE A 85 -15.12 10.84 5.11
C PHE A 85 -14.98 11.65 6.40
N GLU A 86 -15.80 11.30 7.41
CA GLU A 86 -15.74 11.91 8.72
C GLU A 86 -14.46 11.52 9.48
N SER A 87 -13.98 12.41 10.36
CA SER A 87 -12.82 12.14 11.21
C SER A 87 -13.07 10.92 12.10
N GLY A 88 -12.08 10.02 12.19
CA GLY A 88 -12.13 8.84 13.02
C GLY A 88 -13.17 7.78 12.63
N SER A 89 -13.67 7.83 11.38
CA SER A 89 -14.72 6.90 10.90
C SER A 89 -14.20 5.49 10.60
N PHE A 90 -12.87 5.31 10.51
CA PHE A 90 -12.22 4.03 10.28
C PHE A 90 -11.27 3.64 11.41
N ASP A 91 -11.06 2.34 11.59
CA ASP A 91 -10.03 1.83 12.48
C ASP A 91 -8.66 1.87 11.80
N TYR A 92 -8.62 1.56 10.50
CA TYR A 92 -7.41 1.59 9.67
C TYR A 92 -7.67 2.25 8.32
N VAL A 93 -6.72 3.07 7.88
CA VAL A 93 -6.59 3.46 6.47
C VAL A 93 -5.32 2.85 5.90
N VAL A 94 -5.45 2.16 4.78
CA VAL A 94 -4.33 1.50 4.10
C VAL A 94 -4.00 2.25 2.81
N LEU A 95 -2.72 2.42 2.53
CA LEU A 95 -2.18 2.95 1.27
C LEU A 95 -1.06 2.00 0.83
N SER A 96 -1.46 0.92 0.13
CA SER A 96 -0.54 -0.16 -0.21
C SER A 96 0.06 0.04 -1.61
N GLN A 97 1.37 0.25 -1.66
CA GLN A 97 2.14 0.46 -2.90
C GLN A 97 1.58 1.59 -3.80
N THR A 98 0.97 2.59 -3.20
CA THR A 98 0.36 3.74 -3.89
C THR A 98 1.04 5.06 -3.49
N LEU A 99 1.71 5.10 -2.32
CA LEU A 99 2.33 6.31 -1.76
C LEU A 99 3.25 7.02 -2.76
N GLN A 100 4.05 6.26 -3.52
CA GLN A 100 5.00 6.80 -4.49
C GLN A 100 4.34 7.45 -5.71
N ALA A 101 3.06 7.17 -5.97
CA ALA A 101 2.30 7.73 -7.09
C ALA A 101 1.44 8.96 -6.69
N VAL A 102 1.31 9.25 -5.39
CA VAL A 102 0.57 10.39 -4.87
C VAL A 102 1.41 11.66 -4.99
N LYS A 103 0.84 12.75 -5.54
CA LYS A 103 1.53 14.04 -5.71
C LYS A 103 1.73 14.77 -4.38
N ASN A 104 0.68 14.78 -3.54
CA ASN A 104 0.71 15.47 -2.25
C ASN A 104 0.76 14.47 -1.08
N THR A 105 1.95 13.90 -0.87
CA THR A 105 2.20 12.90 0.18
C THR A 105 1.87 13.44 1.59
N GLU A 106 2.18 14.71 1.86
CA GLU A 106 1.88 15.33 3.16
C GLU A 106 0.38 15.35 3.44
N ASN A 107 -0.41 15.82 2.46
CA ASN A 107 -1.86 15.91 2.62
C ASN A 107 -2.49 14.52 2.81
N ILE A 108 -2.07 13.52 2.02
CA ILE A 108 -2.69 12.18 2.13
C ILE A 108 -2.38 11.53 3.49
N ILE A 109 -1.17 11.67 4.03
CA ILE A 109 -0.83 11.15 5.35
C ILE A 109 -1.62 11.86 6.47
N LYS A 110 -1.78 13.20 6.39
CA LYS A 110 -2.63 13.96 7.32
C LYS A 110 -4.09 13.51 7.26
N GLU A 111 -4.62 13.34 6.07
CA GLU A 111 -5.99 12.87 5.87
C GLU A 111 -6.18 11.42 6.36
N MET A 112 -5.21 10.53 6.12
CA MET A 112 -5.23 9.18 6.70
C MET A 112 -5.33 9.22 8.23
N LEU A 113 -4.52 10.06 8.88
CA LEU A 113 -4.55 10.24 10.34
C LEU A 113 -5.84 10.92 10.84
N ARG A 114 -6.45 11.79 10.04
CA ARG A 114 -7.73 12.42 10.38
C ARG A 114 -8.89 11.43 10.35
N VAL A 115 -8.97 10.59 9.32
CA VAL A 115 -10.13 9.71 9.11
C VAL A 115 -10.01 8.37 9.83
N SER A 116 -8.84 8.00 10.33
CA SER A 116 -8.61 6.72 11.00
C SER A 116 -7.86 6.84 12.32
N LYS A 117 -7.89 5.75 13.10
CA LYS A 117 -7.08 5.59 14.31
C LYS A 117 -5.62 5.27 13.98
N GLU A 118 -5.42 4.42 12.97
CA GLU A 118 -4.10 3.98 12.54
C GLU A 118 -4.00 3.98 11.01
N GLY A 119 -2.86 4.45 10.50
CA GLY A 119 -2.50 4.37 9.08
C GLY A 119 -1.57 3.19 8.82
N ILE A 120 -1.72 2.56 7.67
CA ILE A 120 -0.81 1.52 7.17
C ILE A 120 -0.36 1.93 5.77
N VAL A 121 0.95 2.02 5.55
CA VAL A 121 1.51 2.28 4.22
C VAL A 121 2.49 1.19 3.83
N SER A 122 2.59 0.95 2.53
CA SER A 122 3.70 0.19 1.97
C SER A 122 4.22 0.85 0.70
N PHE A 123 5.53 0.78 0.50
CA PHE A 123 6.19 1.38 -0.65
C PHE A 123 7.51 0.67 -0.99
N PRO A 124 7.97 0.74 -2.26
CA PRO A 124 9.28 0.27 -2.66
C PRO A 124 10.39 1.07 -1.98
N ASN A 125 11.33 0.38 -1.32
CA ASN A 125 12.48 1.02 -0.73
C ASN A 125 13.53 1.38 -1.80
N PHE A 126 13.64 2.66 -2.14
CA PHE A 126 14.65 3.14 -3.07
C PHE A 126 16.08 2.92 -2.57
N GLY A 127 16.28 2.85 -1.23
CA GLY A 127 17.55 2.58 -0.58
C GLY A 127 18.10 1.15 -0.71
N TYR A 128 17.37 0.24 -1.38
CA TYR A 128 17.80 -1.13 -1.61
C TYR A 128 19.13 -1.20 -2.36
N TRP A 129 20.04 -2.08 -1.96
CA TRP A 129 21.43 -2.10 -2.45
C TRP A 129 21.56 -2.23 -3.98
N LYS A 130 20.67 -3.01 -4.63
CA LYS A 130 20.69 -3.12 -6.11
C LYS A 130 20.35 -1.80 -6.78
N ASN A 131 19.40 -1.04 -6.22
CA ASN A 131 19.05 0.29 -6.73
C ASN A 131 20.25 1.24 -6.60
N ARG A 132 20.93 1.22 -5.44
CA ARG A 132 22.14 2.04 -5.22
C ARG A 132 23.24 1.70 -6.21
N LEU A 133 23.48 0.42 -6.51
CA LEU A 133 24.48 0.02 -7.49
C LEU A 133 24.12 0.49 -8.91
N GLN A 134 22.85 0.45 -9.29
CA GLN A 134 22.41 0.97 -10.58
C GLN A 134 22.64 2.48 -10.68
N VAL A 135 22.30 3.25 -9.64
CA VAL A 135 22.59 4.70 -9.59
C VAL A 135 24.08 4.99 -9.66
N LEU A 136 24.92 4.23 -8.92
CA LEU A 136 26.38 4.36 -9.00
C LEU A 136 26.95 4.06 -10.39
N SER A 137 26.28 3.17 -11.14
CA SER A 137 26.66 2.87 -12.54
C SER A 137 26.10 3.87 -13.57
N GLY A 138 25.40 4.93 -13.10
CA GLY A 138 24.84 5.98 -13.95
C GLY A 138 23.46 5.66 -14.54
N HIS A 139 22.72 4.69 -13.99
CA HIS A 139 21.41 4.27 -14.48
C HIS A 139 20.32 4.48 -13.42
N MET A 140 19.11 4.83 -13.87
CA MET A 140 17.94 4.81 -12.99
C MET A 140 17.57 3.37 -12.63
N PRO A 141 17.19 3.12 -11.36
CA PRO A 141 16.93 1.76 -10.91
C PRO A 141 15.71 1.14 -11.57
N VAL A 142 15.88 -0.11 -12.03
CA VAL A 142 14.79 -1.00 -12.40
C VAL A 142 14.96 -2.29 -11.61
N SER A 143 13.93 -2.68 -10.86
CA SER A 143 13.97 -3.85 -9.99
C SER A 143 12.56 -4.47 -9.86
N GLU A 144 12.45 -5.60 -9.18
CA GLU A 144 11.16 -6.25 -8.93
C GLU A 144 10.16 -5.32 -8.22
N ALA A 145 10.63 -4.47 -7.30
CA ALA A 145 9.80 -3.50 -6.59
C ALA A 145 9.63 -2.17 -7.34
N LEU A 146 10.48 -1.89 -8.33
CA LEU A 146 10.45 -0.71 -9.20
C LEU A 146 10.52 -1.17 -10.66
N PRO A 147 9.44 -1.75 -11.23
CA PRO A 147 9.49 -2.47 -12.50
C PRO A 147 9.51 -1.56 -13.74
N TYR A 148 9.24 -0.26 -13.57
CA TYR A 148 9.10 0.69 -14.67
C TYR A 148 10.44 1.31 -15.09
N GLN A 149 10.54 1.73 -16.33
CA GLN A 149 11.63 2.56 -16.80
C GLN A 149 11.45 4.01 -16.33
N TRP A 150 12.51 4.81 -16.38
CA TRP A 150 12.46 6.21 -15.93
C TRP A 150 11.46 7.09 -16.71
N PHE A 151 11.10 6.70 -17.93
CA PHE A 151 10.24 7.46 -18.84
C PHE A 151 8.76 7.01 -18.85
N ASP A 152 8.44 5.84 -18.27
CA ASP A 152 7.07 5.30 -18.25
C ASP A 152 6.56 4.99 -16.83
N THR A 153 7.33 5.36 -15.82
CA THR A 153 6.97 5.12 -14.41
C THR A 153 5.81 6.00 -13.96
N PRO A 154 4.80 5.45 -13.27
CA PRO A 154 3.79 6.23 -12.57
C PRO A 154 4.31 6.82 -11.26
N ASN A 155 5.51 6.43 -10.80
CA ASN A 155 6.07 6.87 -9.53
C ASN A 155 6.57 8.31 -9.65
N ILE A 156 6.03 9.19 -8.81
CA ILE A 156 6.41 10.60 -8.72
C ILE A 156 7.49 10.78 -7.65
N HIS A 157 7.35 10.03 -6.53
CA HIS A 157 8.24 10.11 -5.40
C HIS A 157 8.93 8.76 -5.16
N ASN A 158 10.21 8.83 -4.86
CA ASN A 158 10.99 7.68 -4.42
C ASN A 158 11.61 8.03 -3.06
N CYS A 159 11.38 7.20 -2.07
CA CYS A 159 11.96 7.40 -0.74
C CYS A 159 12.68 6.16 -0.23
N THR A 160 13.58 6.36 0.70
CA THR A 160 14.18 5.31 1.50
C THR A 160 13.42 5.16 2.82
N LEU A 161 13.77 4.14 3.62
CA LEU A 161 13.20 4.00 4.96
C LEU A 161 13.50 5.24 5.83
N GLY A 162 14.73 5.76 5.74
CA GLY A 162 15.14 6.93 6.53
C GLY A 162 14.34 8.18 6.17
N ASP A 163 14.14 8.43 4.87
CA ASP A 163 13.35 9.58 4.41
C ASP A 163 11.90 9.51 4.91
N PHE A 164 11.28 8.32 4.86
CA PHE A 164 9.91 8.16 5.35
C PHE A 164 9.80 8.31 6.87
N GLU A 165 10.76 7.79 7.63
CA GLU A 165 10.79 7.93 9.10
C GLU A 165 10.98 9.39 9.52
N GLU A 166 11.85 10.13 8.82
CA GLU A 166 12.05 11.56 9.04
C GLU A 166 10.77 12.35 8.69
N PHE A 167 10.17 12.05 7.55
CA PHE A 167 8.90 12.63 7.12
C PHE A 167 7.79 12.42 8.16
N CYS A 168 7.64 11.22 8.70
CA CYS A 168 6.66 10.92 9.75
C CYS A 168 6.88 11.80 11.00
N GLY A 169 8.14 11.93 11.44
CA GLY A 169 8.50 12.78 12.57
C GLY A 169 8.17 14.26 12.37
N GLN A 170 8.31 14.76 11.15
CA GLN A 170 8.01 16.15 10.80
C GLN A 170 6.51 16.44 10.67
N HIS A 171 5.70 15.42 10.36
CA HIS A 171 4.27 15.57 10.03
C HIS A 171 3.32 14.97 11.07
N GLY A 172 3.79 14.72 12.30
CA GLY A 172 2.96 14.28 13.42
C GLY A 172 2.45 12.84 13.31
N ALA A 173 3.15 11.99 12.55
CA ALA A 173 2.87 10.57 12.45
C ALA A 173 3.83 9.78 13.36
N HIS A 174 3.29 9.14 14.39
CA HIS A 174 4.04 8.26 15.28
C HIS A 174 4.08 6.84 14.75
N ILE A 175 5.28 6.33 14.42
CA ILE A 175 5.45 4.98 13.89
C ILE A 175 5.32 3.95 15.02
N LEU A 176 4.31 3.09 14.90
CA LEU A 176 4.04 2.00 15.84
C LEU A 176 4.84 0.75 15.51
N GLU A 177 4.94 0.42 14.24
CA GLU A 177 5.62 -0.78 13.77
C GLU A 177 6.16 -0.60 12.35
N ARG A 178 7.34 -1.18 12.10
CA ARG A 178 7.95 -1.27 10.77
C ARG A 178 8.24 -2.73 10.45
N ARG A 179 7.91 -3.16 9.24
CA ARG A 179 8.36 -4.42 8.65
C ARG A 179 8.95 -4.15 7.27
N VAL A 180 10.04 -4.86 6.97
CA VAL A 180 10.74 -4.70 5.69
C VAL A 180 10.94 -6.08 5.09
N MET A 181 10.64 -6.21 3.79
CA MET A 181 10.67 -7.47 3.07
C MET A 181 11.64 -7.44 1.90
N SER A 182 12.20 -8.62 1.59
CA SER A 182 12.88 -8.89 0.32
C SER A 182 12.41 -10.25 -0.17
N GLY A 183 11.59 -10.26 -1.23
CA GLY A 183 10.79 -11.42 -1.59
C GLY A 183 9.88 -11.84 -0.41
N ASN A 184 9.92 -13.12 -0.04
CA ASN A 184 9.12 -13.66 1.06
C ASN A 184 9.80 -13.58 2.44
N HIS A 185 10.98 -12.96 2.54
CA HIS A 185 11.76 -12.92 3.77
C HIS A 185 11.68 -11.55 4.45
N GLN A 186 11.41 -11.55 5.77
CA GLN A 186 11.49 -10.32 6.56
C GLN A 186 12.96 -9.98 6.85
N ILE A 187 13.34 -8.74 6.55
CA ILE A 187 14.69 -8.22 6.75
C ILE A 187 14.74 -7.40 8.04
N ARG A 188 15.56 -7.84 8.99
CA ARG A 188 15.77 -7.16 10.28
C ARG A 188 17.13 -6.48 10.38
N PHE A 189 18.16 -7.06 9.74
CA PHE A 189 19.51 -6.50 9.71
C PHE A 189 19.68 -5.59 8.49
N MET A 190 20.21 -4.40 8.70
CA MET A 190 20.41 -3.35 7.67
C MET A 190 19.19 -3.19 6.73
N PRO A 191 17.96 -2.99 7.26
CA PRO A 191 16.74 -3.09 6.46
C PRO A 191 16.69 -2.06 5.32
N ASN A 192 17.25 -0.85 5.51
CA ASN A 192 17.30 0.16 4.45
C ASN A 192 18.23 -0.23 3.29
N LEU A 193 19.20 -1.14 3.53
CA LEU A 193 20.10 -1.63 2.48
C LEU A 193 19.60 -2.93 1.84
N LEU A 194 19.09 -3.87 2.64
CA LEU A 194 18.79 -5.23 2.20
C LEU A 194 17.30 -5.46 1.89
N GLY A 195 16.43 -4.54 2.30
CA GLY A 195 14.99 -4.64 2.09
C GLY A 195 14.52 -3.98 0.81
N MET A 196 13.59 -4.62 0.12
CA MET A 196 13.01 -4.15 -1.15
C MET A 196 11.69 -3.41 -0.95
N LEU A 197 10.87 -3.86 -0.02
CA LEU A 197 9.53 -3.34 0.23
C LEU A 197 9.38 -3.02 1.71
N ALA A 198 8.95 -1.80 2.00
CA ALA A 198 8.73 -1.31 3.35
C ALA A 198 7.24 -1.28 3.69
N PHE A 199 6.93 -1.58 4.95
CA PHE A 199 5.60 -1.51 5.54
C PHE A 199 5.69 -0.77 6.85
N TYR A 200 4.83 0.21 7.06
CA TYR A 200 4.73 0.99 8.28
C TYR A 200 3.29 1.04 8.77
N ARG A 201 3.14 0.88 10.08
CA ARG A 201 1.90 1.16 10.81
C ARG A 201 2.17 2.33 11.74
N PHE A 202 1.33 3.35 11.71
CA PHE A 202 1.52 4.59 12.43
C PHE A 202 0.18 5.15 12.92
N GLU A 203 0.24 6.04 13.90
CA GLU A 203 -0.91 6.77 14.45
C GLU A 203 -0.58 8.26 14.55
N GLN A 204 -1.58 9.07 14.87
CA GLN A 204 -1.35 10.49 15.13
C GLN A 204 -0.53 10.64 16.41
N GLN A 205 0.52 11.44 16.34
CA GLN A 205 1.31 11.81 17.51
C GLN A 205 0.43 12.63 18.46
N LYS A 206 0.38 12.22 19.74
CA LYS A 206 -0.40 12.89 20.79
C LYS A 206 0.32 14.11 21.33
#